data_a03591ca4a31768a071164ceabb638ea
#
_entry.id   a03591ca4a31768a071164ceabb638ea
#
_cell.length_a   1.000
_cell.length_b   1.000
_cell.length_c   1.000
_cell.angle_alpha   90.00
_cell.angle_beta   90.00
_cell.angle_gamma   90.00
#
_symmetry.space_group_name_H-M   'P 1'
#
loop_
_entity.id
_entity.type
_entity.pdbx_description
1 polymer ?
#
loop_
_entity_poly.entity_id
_entity_poly.type
_entity_poly.pdbx_seq_one_letter_code
_entity_poly.pdbx_strand_id
1 'polypeptide(L)'
;MKNSIFLFALLASFTIVFAVDASILEGQKLVESKASCNALTADQLEKIGDYYMEQMHPGVAHEMMDRMMGGDGSESLRQVHINIAKRLYCNEDVYVG
;
A
#
# COMPACT_ATOMS: atom_id res chain seq x y z
N MET A 1 43.32 3.15 4.33
CA MET A 1 43.02 1.81 3.81
C MET A 1 42.24 0.95 4.77
N LYS A 2 42.75 0.69 5.96
CA LYS A 2 41.99 -0.07 6.97
C LYS A 2 40.68 0.63 7.35
N ASN A 3 40.69 1.97 7.37
CA ASN A 3 39.54 2.76 7.76
C ASN A 3 38.42 2.72 6.72
N SER A 4 38.76 2.61 5.43
CA SER A 4 37.75 2.54 4.39
C SER A 4 36.98 1.22 4.41
N ILE A 5 37.66 0.12 4.72
CA ILE A 5 37.01 -1.19 4.85
C ILE A 5 36.07 -1.18 6.05
N PHE A 6 36.48 -0.57 7.14
CA PHE A 6 35.67 -0.46 8.34
C PHE A 6 34.42 0.38 8.10
N LEU A 7 34.57 1.51 7.41
CA LEU A 7 33.44 2.38 7.04
C LEU A 7 32.44 1.65 6.14
N PHE A 8 32.95 0.86 5.21
CA PHE A 8 32.11 0.11 4.30
C PHE A 8 31.25 -0.92 5.04
N ALA A 9 31.84 -1.62 6.01
CA ALA A 9 31.12 -2.58 6.83
C ALA A 9 30.04 -1.89 7.68
N LEU A 10 30.31 -0.70 8.16
CA LEU A 10 29.34 0.09 8.93
C LEU A 10 28.18 0.53 8.09
N LEU A 11 28.42 0.97 6.86
CA LEU A 11 27.37 1.35 5.93
C LEU A 11 26.47 0.14 5.58
N ALA A 12 27.05 -1.03 5.41
CA ALA A 12 26.30 -2.24 5.13
C ALA A 12 25.33 -2.59 6.25
N SER A 13 25.66 -2.29 7.51
CA SER A 13 24.78 -2.59 8.64
C SER A 13 23.57 -1.65 8.74
N PHE A 14 23.58 -0.53 8.01
CA PHE A 14 22.45 0.39 7.96
C PHE A 14 21.50 0.13 6.79
N THR A 15 21.73 -0.94 6.03
CA THR A 15 20.84 -1.29 4.92
C THR A 15 19.65 -2.12 5.36
N ILE A 16 19.42 -2.25 6.65
CA ILE A 16 18.19 -2.85 7.16
C ILE A 16 17.08 -1.85 6.94
N VAL A 17 16.33 -2.07 5.91
CA VAL A 17 15.25 -1.19 5.50
C VAL A 17 13.94 -1.80 5.95
N PHE A 18 13.01 -0.96 6.35
CA PHE A 18 11.64 -1.39 6.54
C PHE A 18 11.11 -1.87 5.19
N ALA A 19 10.61 -3.10 5.16
CA ALA A 19 9.99 -3.64 3.97
C ALA A 19 8.74 -2.82 3.68
N VAL A 20 8.78 -1.99 2.65
CA VAL A 20 7.59 -1.29 2.17
C VAL A 20 6.79 -2.27 1.34
N ASP A 21 5.52 -2.42 1.64
CA ASP A 21 4.62 -3.26 0.87
C ASP A 21 4.55 -2.74 -0.57
N ALA A 22 4.87 -3.62 -1.52
CA ALA A 22 4.89 -3.26 -2.94
C ALA A 22 3.51 -2.80 -3.43
N SER A 23 2.44 -3.36 -2.89
CA SER A 23 1.06 -3.00 -3.22
C SER A 23 0.78 -1.55 -2.83
N ILE A 24 1.18 -1.16 -1.63
CA ILE A 24 1.01 0.20 -1.12
C ILE A 24 1.79 1.19 -1.98
N LEU A 25 3.02 0.83 -2.33
CA LEU A 25 3.87 1.69 -3.15
C LEU A 25 3.29 1.88 -4.56
N GLU A 26 2.77 0.82 -5.18
CA GLU A 26 2.12 0.91 -6.48
C GLU A 26 0.86 1.77 -6.42
N GLY A 27 0.06 1.60 -5.38
CA GLY A 27 -1.12 2.45 -5.15
C GLY A 27 -0.74 3.91 -5.03
N GLN A 28 0.30 4.20 -4.27
CA GLN A 28 0.81 5.56 -4.12
C GLN A 28 1.22 6.16 -5.46
N LYS A 29 1.95 5.41 -6.27
CA LYS A 29 2.38 5.89 -7.59
C LYS A 29 1.21 6.19 -8.51
N LEU A 30 0.19 5.34 -8.49
CA LEU A 30 -1.01 5.57 -9.29
C LEU A 30 -1.73 6.85 -8.89
N VAL A 31 -1.87 7.08 -7.59
CA VAL A 31 -2.50 8.30 -7.07
C VAL A 31 -1.68 9.53 -7.43
N GLU A 32 -0.38 9.48 -7.22
CA GLU A 32 0.51 10.62 -7.50
C GLU A 32 0.58 10.95 -8.98
N SER A 33 0.47 9.94 -9.85
CA SER A 33 0.43 10.15 -11.31
C SER A 33 -0.93 10.60 -11.81
N LYS A 34 -1.93 10.70 -10.93
CA LYS A 34 -3.30 11.08 -11.27
C LYS A 34 -3.90 10.18 -12.35
N ALA A 35 -3.68 8.87 -12.20
CA ALA A 35 -4.22 7.88 -13.12
C ALA A 35 -5.73 8.01 -13.27
N SER A 36 -6.22 7.93 -14.50
CA SER A 36 -7.65 8.07 -14.77
C SER A 36 -8.41 6.85 -14.28
N CYS A 37 -9.49 7.06 -13.52
CA CYS A 37 -10.30 5.96 -13.00
C CYS A 37 -10.86 5.07 -14.11
N ASN A 38 -11.16 5.63 -15.26
CA ASN A 38 -11.68 4.87 -16.40
C ASN A 38 -10.65 3.90 -16.98
N ALA A 39 -9.37 4.15 -16.73
CA ALA A 39 -8.28 3.32 -17.25
C ALA A 39 -7.75 2.33 -16.19
N LEU A 40 -8.26 2.36 -14.97
CA LEU A 40 -7.77 1.51 -13.89
C LEU A 40 -8.40 0.13 -13.93
N THR A 41 -7.56 -0.88 -13.75
CA THR A 41 -8.03 -2.26 -13.56
C THR A 41 -8.48 -2.47 -12.12
N ALA A 42 -9.19 -3.56 -11.86
CA ALA A 42 -9.56 -3.93 -10.50
C ALA A 42 -8.34 -4.13 -9.60
N ASP A 43 -7.27 -4.73 -10.13
CA ASP A 43 -6.03 -4.91 -9.38
C ASP A 43 -5.40 -3.57 -9.01
N GLN A 44 -5.41 -2.60 -9.91
CA GLN A 44 -4.89 -1.27 -9.64
C GLN A 44 -5.75 -0.54 -8.61
N LEU A 45 -7.06 -0.66 -8.69
CA LEU A 45 -7.96 -0.11 -7.68
C LEU A 45 -7.71 -0.72 -6.31
N GLU A 46 -7.47 -2.02 -6.26
CA GLU A 46 -7.12 -2.68 -4.99
C GLU A 46 -5.87 -2.06 -4.36
N LYS A 47 -4.85 -1.81 -5.15
CA LYS A 47 -3.60 -1.21 -4.68
C LYS A 47 -3.80 0.23 -4.21
N ILE A 48 -4.60 0.99 -4.91
CA ILE A 48 -4.95 2.34 -4.49
C ILE A 48 -5.70 2.30 -3.15
N GLY A 49 -6.64 1.38 -3.00
CA GLY A 49 -7.35 1.22 -1.73
C GLY A 49 -6.45 0.83 -0.58
N ASP A 50 -5.50 -0.06 -0.83
CA ASP A 50 -4.49 -0.46 0.15
C ASP A 50 -3.63 0.74 0.59
N TYR A 51 -3.24 1.57 -0.36
CA TYR A 51 -2.52 2.81 -0.07
C TYR A 51 -3.33 3.76 0.80
N TYR A 52 -4.61 3.99 0.48
CA TYR A 52 -5.48 4.83 1.30
C TYR A 52 -5.67 4.24 2.70
N MET A 53 -5.83 2.92 2.80
CA MET A 53 -5.95 2.26 4.10
C MET A 53 -4.71 2.50 4.95
N GLU A 54 -3.52 2.42 4.36
CA GLU A 54 -2.26 2.70 5.05
C GLU A 54 -2.18 4.15 5.51
N GLN A 55 -2.69 5.09 4.71
CA GLN A 55 -2.72 6.50 5.09
C GLN A 55 -3.64 6.76 6.28
N MET A 56 -4.78 6.09 6.33
CA MET A 56 -5.77 6.26 7.40
C MET A 56 -5.39 5.50 8.67
N HIS A 57 -4.80 4.32 8.53
CA HIS A 57 -4.47 3.43 9.63
C HIS A 57 -3.09 2.81 9.40
N PRO A 58 -2.00 3.55 9.67
CA PRO A 58 -0.67 3.08 9.32
C PRO A 58 -0.18 1.92 10.19
N GLY A 59 0.66 1.08 9.60
CA GLY A 59 1.42 0.05 10.30
C GLY A 59 0.56 -1.07 10.85
N VAL A 60 0.72 -1.33 12.14
CA VAL A 60 0.03 -2.45 12.83
C VAL A 60 -1.48 -2.32 12.75
N ALA A 61 -2.00 -1.10 12.82
CA ALA A 61 -3.45 -0.88 12.71
C ALA A 61 -3.98 -1.36 11.37
N HIS A 62 -3.26 -1.07 10.29
CA HIS A 62 -3.63 -1.55 8.94
C HIS A 62 -3.61 -3.08 8.88
N GLU A 63 -2.55 -3.70 9.38
CA GLU A 63 -2.45 -5.16 9.42
C GLU A 63 -3.61 -5.80 10.18
N MET A 64 -3.96 -5.23 11.31
CA MET A 64 -5.08 -5.74 12.11
C MET A 64 -6.40 -5.62 11.38
N MET A 65 -6.64 -4.48 10.71
CA MET A 65 -7.86 -4.29 9.93
C MET A 65 -7.93 -5.27 8.77
N ASP A 66 -6.83 -5.51 8.08
CA ASP A 66 -6.76 -6.48 7.00
C ASP A 66 -7.14 -7.88 7.50
N ARG A 67 -6.62 -8.29 8.66
CA ARG A 67 -6.96 -9.59 9.25
C ARG A 67 -8.44 -9.69 9.60
N MET A 68 -9.01 -8.62 10.13
CA MET A 68 -10.42 -8.58 10.50
C MET A 68 -11.33 -8.66 9.29
N MET A 69 -10.84 -8.29 8.12
CA MET A 69 -11.59 -8.33 6.87
C MET A 69 -11.30 -9.58 6.02
N GLY A 70 -10.68 -10.59 6.61
CA GLY A 70 -10.44 -11.87 5.94
C GLY A 70 -8.96 -12.17 5.67
N GLY A 71 -8.07 -11.22 5.87
CA GLY A 71 -6.63 -11.39 5.67
C GLY A 71 -6.18 -11.21 4.23
N ASP A 72 -4.86 -11.11 4.06
CA ASP A 72 -4.24 -10.94 2.75
C ASP A 72 -4.66 -12.05 1.80
N GLY A 73 -4.99 -11.67 0.58
CA GLY A 73 -5.40 -12.60 -0.46
C GLY A 73 -6.88 -12.98 -0.43
N SER A 74 -7.63 -12.56 0.60
CA SER A 74 -9.05 -12.84 0.64
C SER A 74 -9.83 -11.93 -0.33
N GLU A 75 -10.91 -12.45 -0.88
CA GLU A 75 -11.78 -11.68 -1.75
C GLU A 75 -12.49 -10.56 -0.98
N SER A 76 -12.84 -10.80 0.28
CA SER A 76 -13.51 -9.79 1.10
C SER A 76 -12.61 -8.58 1.35
N LEU A 77 -11.33 -8.79 1.66
CA LEU A 77 -10.39 -7.69 1.82
C LEU A 77 -10.16 -6.96 0.50
N ARG A 78 -9.98 -7.73 -0.59
CA ARG A 78 -9.81 -7.16 -1.92
C ARG A 78 -10.97 -6.21 -2.26
N GLN A 79 -12.18 -6.63 -2.01
CA GLN A 79 -13.37 -5.83 -2.32
C GLN A 79 -13.43 -4.55 -1.48
N VAL A 80 -13.02 -4.63 -0.22
CA VAL A 80 -12.95 -3.43 0.64
C VAL A 80 -11.96 -2.43 0.06
N HIS A 81 -10.75 -2.87 -0.31
CA HIS A 81 -9.75 -1.99 -0.90
C HIS A 81 -10.24 -1.38 -2.21
N ILE A 82 -10.87 -2.15 -3.08
CA ILE A 82 -11.43 -1.65 -4.34
C ILE A 82 -12.49 -0.58 -4.07
N ASN A 83 -13.37 -0.81 -3.12
CA ASN A 83 -14.42 0.15 -2.79
C ASN A 83 -13.86 1.42 -2.17
N ILE A 84 -12.82 1.33 -1.35
CA ILE A 84 -12.11 2.50 -0.83
C ILE A 84 -11.56 3.34 -1.98
N ALA A 85 -10.90 2.71 -2.94
CA ALA A 85 -10.36 3.43 -4.10
C ALA A 85 -11.47 4.09 -4.93
N LYS A 86 -12.54 3.38 -5.18
CA LYS A 86 -13.68 3.93 -5.92
C LYS A 86 -14.26 5.14 -5.22
N ARG A 87 -14.43 5.08 -3.91
CA ARG A 87 -15.03 6.17 -3.15
C ARG A 87 -14.08 7.34 -2.98
N LEU A 88 -12.85 7.09 -2.54
CA LEU A 88 -11.95 8.17 -2.14
C LEU A 88 -11.14 8.74 -3.31
N TYR A 89 -10.76 7.89 -4.25
CA TYR A 89 -9.97 8.33 -5.40
C TYR A 89 -10.83 8.67 -6.60
N CYS A 90 -11.82 7.83 -6.89
CA CYS A 90 -12.69 8.00 -8.06
C CYS A 90 -13.97 8.77 -7.77
N ASN A 91 -14.21 9.12 -6.52
CA ASN A 91 -15.38 9.88 -6.08
C ASN A 91 -16.72 9.20 -6.44
N GLU A 92 -16.73 7.87 -6.39
CA GLU A 92 -17.95 7.10 -6.62
C GLU A 92 -18.71 6.88 -5.32
N ASP A 93 -20.01 6.82 -5.40
CA ASP A 93 -20.87 6.56 -4.24
C ASP A 93 -21.05 5.06 -4.05
N VAL A 94 -20.09 4.44 -3.38
CA VAL A 94 -20.08 3.00 -3.09
C VAL A 94 -19.93 2.78 -1.58
N TYR A 95 -20.45 1.67 -1.10
CA TYR A 95 -20.32 1.28 0.30
C TYR A 95 -18.91 0.77 0.57
N VAL A 96 -18.29 1.28 1.62
CA VAL A 96 -16.92 0.93 1.98
C VAL A 96 -16.88 -0.10 3.11
N GLY A 97 -17.97 -0.30 3.78
CA GLY A 97 -18.17 -1.36 4.75
C GLY A 97 -17.54 -1.23 6.06
#